data_fd1ee974d2f2fc73bc57bc29b0a24d87
#
_entry.id   fd1ee974d2f2fc73bc57bc29b0a24d87
#
_cell.length_a   1.000
_cell.length_b   1.000
_cell.length_c   1.000
_cell.angle_alpha   90.00
_cell.angle_beta   90.00
_cell.angle_gamma   90.00
#
_symmetry.space_group_name_H-M   'P 1'
#
loop_
_entity.id
_entity.type
_entity.pdbx_description
1 polymer ?
#
loop_
_entity_poly.entity_id
_entity_poly.type
_entity_poly.pdbx_seq_one_letter_code
_entity_poly.pdbx_strand_id
1 'polypeptide(L)'
;MVEENIIEAALFDSGGPVIIVPYIQRAPLRLDHIMVCWDGSRAAARAIRDAIPFLRRAGRIEVVNVTNEGKQDQIECADLGAHLAHHGLNAVIKRMPLGDVDVAAVLLSHAADEDVDFIVMGGYGHSRLREFVLGGVTRSMLRTMTVPVLMSH
;
A
#
# COMPACT_ATOMS: atom_id res chain seq x y z
N MET A 1 9.14 12.32 -14.81
CA MET A 1 8.13 12.69 -15.82
C MET A 1 7.05 13.57 -15.22
N VAL A 2 6.30 14.29 -16.01
CA VAL A 2 5.31 15.28 -15.52
C VAL A 2 4.28 14.64 -14.57
N GLU A 3 3.83 13.43 -14.89
CA GLU A 3 2.84 12.71 -14.07
C GLU A 3 3.38 12.29 -12.69
N GLU A 4 4.62 11.82 -12.63
CA GLU A 4 5.27 11.49 -11.34
C GLU A 4 5.41 12.75 -10.47
N ASN A 5 5.79 13.88 -11.05
CA ASN A 5 5.93 15.14 -10.33
C ASN A 5 4.59 15.66 -9.77
N ILE A 6 3.49 15.45 -10.49
CA ILE A 6 2.14 15.81 -10.01
C ILE A 6 1.75 14.95 -8.84
N ILE A 7 2.00 13.64 -8.91
CA ILE A 7 1.70 12.71 -7.83
C ILE A 7 2.55 13.05 -6.59
N GLU A 8 3.84 13.32 -6.76
CA GLU A 8 4.71 13.75 -5.67
C GLU A 8 4.20 15.02 -5.00
N ALA A 9 3.91 16.05 -5.78
CA ALA A 9 3.37 17.30 -5.26
C ALA A 9 2.05 17.05 -4.50
N ALA A 10 1.15 16.24 -5.05
CA ALA A 10 -0.09 15.90 -4.39
C ALA A 10 0.13 15.16 -3.07
N LEU A 11 1.07 14.22 -3.01
CA LEU A 11 1.39 13.47 -1.79
C LEU A 11 2.06 14.34 -0.71
N PHE A 12 3.00 15.20 -1.10
CA PHE A 12 3.78 15.97 -0.13
C PHE A 12 3.10 17.27 0.28
N ASP A 13 2.39 17.93 -0.62
CA ASP A 13 1.89 19.29 -0.41
C ASP A 13 0.41 19.35 -0.04
N SER A 14 -0.39 18.32 -0.36
CA SER A 14 -1.82 18.33 -0.05
C SER A 14 -2.16 18.08 1.42
N GLY A 15 -1.25 17.45 2.15
CA GLY A 15 -1.49 17.02 3.54
C GLY A 15 -2.47 15.86 3.69
N GLY A 16 -2.98 15.28 2.62
CA GLY A 16 -3.95 14.20 2.61
C GLY A 16 -3.54 13.01 1.75
N PRO A 17 -4.37 11.95 1.70
CA PRO A 17 -4.15 10.82 0.83
C PRO A 17 -4.43 11.16 -0.63
N VAL A 18 -3.79 10.43 -1.53
CA VAL A 18 -4.01 10.53 -2.98
C VAL A 18 -4.44 9.16 -3.50
N ILE A 19 -5.48 9.13 -4.29
CA ILE A 19 -5.88 7.93 -5.03
C ILE A 19 -5.39 8.07 -6.45
N ILE A 20 -4.52 7.15 -6.85
CA ILE A 20 -4.00 7.09 -8.21
C ILE A 20 -4.75 5.98 -8.94
N VAL A 21 -5.38 6.33 -10.05
CA VAL A 21 -6.14 5.39 -10.87
C VAL A 21 -5.36 5.08 -12.14
N PRO A 22 -5.13 3.80 -12.47
CA PRO A 22 -4.46 3.44 -13.72
C PRO A 22 -5.26 3.97 -14.92
N TYR A 23 -4.58 4.58 -15.88
CA TYR A 23 -5.26 5.10 -17.09
C TYR A 23 -5.96 4.01 -17.91
N ILE A 24 -5.54 2.76 -17.74
CA ILE A 24 -6.14 1.59 -18.41
C ILE A 24 -7.45 1.15 -17.76
N GLN A 25 -7.75 1.60 -16.54
CA GLN A 25 -8.96 1.20 -15.84
C GLN A 25 -10.20 1.80 -16.53
N ARG A 26 -11.09 0.93 -16.94
CA ARG A 26 -12.37 1.30 -17.57
C ARG A 26 -13.59 0.93 -16.72
N ALA A 27 -13.40 0.01 -15.78
CA ALA A 27 -14.45 -0.42 -14.86
C ALA A 27 -14.57 0.55 -13.67
N PRO A 28 -15.76 0.66 -13.05
CA PRO A 28 -15.91 1.40 -11.79
C PRO A 28 -15.01 0.86 -10.69
N LEU A 29 -14.66 1.72 -9.72
CA LEU A 29 -13.95 1.32 -8.53
C LEU A 29 -14.73 0.24 -7.76
N ARG A 30 -14.07 -0.85 -7.46
CA ARG A 30 -14.57 -1.93 -6.61
C ARG A 30 -13.75 -1.98 -5.33
N LEU A 31 -14.41 -2.41 -4.25
CA LEU A 31 -13.80 -2.59 -2.93
C LEU A 31 -14.09 -3.99 -2.40
N ASP A 32 -14.17 -4.97 -3.29
CA ASP A 32 -14.46 -6.35 -2.88
C ASP A 32 -13.26 -6.96 -2.16
N HIS A 33 -12.04 -6.67 -2.61
CA HIS A 33 -10.81 -7.13 -1.98
C HIS A 33 -9.77 -6.00 -1.95
N ILE A 34 -9.49 -5.51 -0.75
CA ILE A 34 -8.47 -4.47 -0.50
C ILE A 34 -7.20 -5.10 0.05
N MET A 35 -6.07 -4.81 -0.59
CA MET A 35 -4.74 -5.17 -0.10
C MET A 35 -4.08 -3.96 0.55
N VAL A 36 -3.69 -4.10 1.81
CA VAL A 36 -2.91 -3.11 2.55
C VAL A 36 -1.45 -3.55 2.58
N CYS A 37 -0.57 -2.73 2.02
CA CYS A 37 0.87 -2.99 2.03
C CYS A 37 1.48 -2.40 3.31
N TRP A 38 2.09 -3.25 4.13
CA TRP A 38 2.68 -2.87 5.40
C TRP A 38 4.19 -3.08 5.41
N ASP A 39 4.93 -2.02 5.73
CA ASP A 39 6.38 -2.02 5.86
C ASP A 39 6.88 -1.47 7.21
N GLY A 40 5.97 -1.26 8.17
CA GLY A 40 6.28 -0.66 9.47
C GLY A 40 6.54 0.84 9.44
N SER A 41 6.42 1.51 8.30
CA SER A 41 6.69 2.93 8.16
C SER A 41 5.54 3.80 8.68
N ARG A 42 5.87 5.05 9.00
CA ARG A 42 4.88 6.07 9.36
C ARG A 42 3.94 6.38 8.19
N ALA A 43 4.44 6.36 6.98
CA ALA A 43 3.63 6.54 5.77
C ALA A 43 2.62 5.40 5.60
N ALA A 44 2.99 4.15 5.83
CA ALA A 44 2.07 3.02 5.81
C ALA A 44 1.00 3.13 6.90
N ALA A 45 1.38 3.48 8.11
CA ALA A 45 0.43 3.71 9.21
C ALA A 45 -0.57 4.83 8.88
N ARG A 46 -0.08 5.91 8.27
CA ARG A 46 -0.94 7.01 7.82
C ARG A 46 -1.89 6.59 6.72
N ALA A 47 -1.41 5.82 5.73
CA ALA A 47 -2.23 5.32 4.64
C ALA A 47 -3.38 4.44 5.16
N ILE A 48 -3.12 3.58 6.14
CA ILE A 48 -4.17 2.78 6.80
C ILE A 48 -5.22 3.67 7.44
N ARG A 49 -4.80 4.67 8.22
CA ARG A 49 -5.72 5.61 8.86
C ARG A 49 -6.59 6.34 7.85
N ASP A 50 -5.97 6.84 6.79
CA ASP A 50 -6.66 7.59 5.74
C ASP A 50 -7.59 6.67 4.91
N ALA A 51 -7.29 5.37 4.83
CA ALA A 51 -8.09 4.39 4.11
C ALA A 51 -9.27 3.81 4.91
N ILE A 52 -9.42 4.11 6.18
CA ILE A 52 -10.50 3.57 7.04
C ILE A 52 -11.88 3.64 6.36
N PRO A 53 -12.29 4.76 5.74
CA PRO A 53 -13.59 4.82 5.06
C PRO A 53 -13.76 3.78 3.94
N PHE A 54 -12.68 3.46 3.24
CA PHE A 54 -12.67 2.42 2.19
C PHE A 54 -12.64 1.04 2.78
N LEU A 55 -11.81 0.81 3.80
CA LEU A 55 -11.67 -0.47 4.48
C LEU A 55 -12.99 -0.92 5.14
N ARG A 56 -13.79 0.01 5.65
CA ARG A 56 -15.11 -0.29 6.21
C ARG A 56 -16.11 -0.79 5.17
N ARG A 57 -15.87 -0.51 3.91
CA ARG A 57 -16.71 -0.95 2.79
C ARG A 57 -16.15 -2.17 2.06
N ALA A 58 -14.99 -2.64 2.47
CA ALA A 58 -14.33 -3.78 1.85
C ALA A 58 -15.08 -5.08 2.11
N GLY A 59 -15.19 -5.90 1.08
CA GLY A 59 -15.65 -7.28 1.23
C GLY A 59 -14.63 -8.16 1.94
N ARG A 60 -13.34 -7.94 1.62
CA ARG A 60 -12.20 -8.64 2.22
C ARG A 60 -11.04 -7.66 2.37
N ILE A 61 -10.32 -7.79 3.48
CA ILE A 61 -9.10 -7.01 3.74
C ILE A 61 -7.96 -7.98 3.99
N GLU A 62 -6.85 -7.79 3.29
CA GLU A 62 -5.59 -8.44 3.64
C GLU A 62 -4.48 -7.40 3.86
N VAL A 63 -3.62 -7.68 4.82
CA VAL A 63 -2.40 -6.94 5.06
C VAL A 63 -1.25 -7.78 4.59
N VAL A 64 -0.46 -7.24 3.66
CA VAL A 64 0.70 -7.93 3.10
C VAL A 64 1.97 -7.23 3.54
N ASN A 65 2.85 -7.99 4.17
CA ASN A 65 4.20 -7.58 4.53
C ASN A 65 5.20 -8.39 3.71
N VAL A 66 6.00 -7.72 2.90
CA VAL A 66 7.07 -8.35 2.11
C VAL A 66 8.39 -8.14 2.85
N THR A 67 8.96 -9.22 3.38
CA THR A 67 10.15 -9.15 4.23
C THR A 67 10.95 -10.44 4.22
N ASN A 68 12.25 -10.32 4.43
CA ASN A 68 13.13 -11.46 4.75
C ASN A 68 13.41 -11.58 6.25
N GLU A 69 12.87 -10.69 7.06
CA GLU A 69 13.22 -10.54 8.45
C GLU A 69 12.33 -11.34 9.41
N GLY A 70 12.82 -11.47 10.63
CA GLY A 70 12.39 -12.45 11.59
C GLY A 70 11.28 -12.02 12.56
N LYS A 71 11.49 -12.24 13.86
CA LYS A 71 10.48 -12.15 14.92
C LYS A 71 9.90 -10.75 15.14
N GLN A 72 10.68 -9.68 14.89
CA GLN A 72 10.23 -8.30 15.13
C GLN A 72 9.06 -7.94 14.22
N ASP A 73 9.17 -8.26 12.94
CA ASP A 73 8.08 -8.02 11.98
C ASP A 73 6.80 -8.79 12.32
N GLN A 74 6.94 -9.97 12.97
CA GLN A 74 5.77 -10.74 13.42
C GLN A 74 5.00 -10.00 14.50
N ILE A 75 5.70 -9.37 15.44
CA ILE A 75 5.10 -8.60 16.53
C ILE A 75 4.38 -7.37 15.97
N GLU A 76 5.06 -6.63 15.11
CA GLU A 76 4.48 -5.43 14.48
C GLU A 76 3.24 -5.74 13.65
N CYS A 77 3.24 -6.85 12.90
CA CYS A 77 2.08 -7.30 12.16
C CYS A 77 0.93 -7.75 13.07
N ALA A 78 1.22 -8.39 14.20
CA ALA A 78 0.21 -8.78 15.18
C ALA A 78 -0.43 -7.56 15.84
N ASP A 79 0.37 -6.56 16.20
CA ASP A 79 -0.10 -5.29 16.75
C ASP A 79 -0.98 -4.53 15.77
N LEU A 80 -0.61 -4.55 14.49
CA LEU A 80 -1.43 -3.97 13.43
C LEU A 80 -2.77 -4.69 13.29
N GLY A 81 -2.79 -6.01 13.34
CA GLY A 81 -4.02 -6.80 13.31
C GLY A 81 -4.96 -6.43 14.45
N ALA A 82 -4.42 -6.30 15.66
CA ALA A 82 -5.17 -5.85 16.83
C ALA A 82 -5.70 -4.42 16.66
N HIS A 83 -4.87 -3.52 16.11
CA HIS A 83 -5.28 -2.14 15.83
C HIS A 83 -6.46 -2.09 14.84
N LEU A 84 -6.39 -2.83 13.76
CA LEU A 84 -7.50 -2.91 12.79
C LEU A 84 -8.77 -3.50 13.41
N ALA A 85 -8.64 -4.53 14.25
CA ALA A 85 -9.76 -5.11 14.96
C ALA A 85 -10.46 -4.10 15.90
N HIS A 86 -9.71 -3.21 16.55
CA HIS A 86 -10.29 -2.12 17.33
C HIS A 86 -11.13 -1.14 16.51
N HIS A 87 -10.85 -1.02 15.23
CA HIS A 87 -11.68 -0.27 14.28
C HIS A 87 -12.83 -1.08 13.69
N GLY A 88 -13.04 -2.31 14.15
CA GLY A 88 -14.07 -3.22 13.63
C GLY A 88 -13.70 -3.82 12.26
N LEU A 89 -12.43 -3.83 11.93
CA LEU A 89 -11.92 -4.33 10.64
C LEU A 89 -11.26 -5.70 10.86
N ASN A 90 -11.75 -6.71 10.15
CA ASN A 90 -11.15 -8.04 10.14
C ASN A 90 -10.22 -8.16 8.93
N ALA A 91 -8.92 -8.18 9.18
CA ALA A 91 -7.92 -8.33 8.15
C ALA A 91 -7.16 -9.65 8.31
N VAL A 92 -6.88 -10.29 7.19
CA VAL A 92 -5.94 -11.43 7.14
C VAL A 92 -4.54 -10.87 6.94
N ILE A 93 -3.60 -11.30 7.77
CA ILE A 93 -2.21 -10.87 7.67
C ILE A 93 -1.41 -11.93 6.93
N LYS A 94 -0.76 -11.53 5.85
CA LYS A 94 0.12 -12.37 5.05
C LYS A 94 1.54 -11.81 5.07
N ARG A 95 2.50 -12.68 5.33
CA ARG A 95 3.92 -12.37 5.22
C ARG A 95 4.45 -13.09 3.99
N MET A 96 5.12 -12.35 3.14
CA MET A 96 5.69 -12.87 1.91
C MET A 96 7.20 -12.70 1.92
N PRO A 97 7.96 -13.72 1.52
CA PRO A 97 9.41 -13.57 1.44
C PRO A 97 9.78 -12.58 0.32
N LEU A 98 10.73 -11.71 0.60
CA LEU A 98 11.41 -10.94 -0.42
C LEU A 98 12.47 -11.85 -1.07
N GLY A 99 12.27 -12.19 -2.33
CA GLY A 99 13.29 -12.87 -3.13
C GLY A 99 14.22 -11.88 -3.82
N ASP A 100 14.78 -12.29 -4.94
CA ASP A 100 15.62 -11.44 -5.80
C ASP A 100 14.78 -10.50 -6.70
N VAL A 101 13.50 -10.33 -6.38
CA VAL A 101 12.54 -9.57 -7.17
C VAL A 101 12.20 -8.26 -6.46
N ASP A 102 11.88 -7.24 -7.24
CA ASP A 102 11.38 -5.96 -6.71
C ASP A 102 10.09 -6.14 -5.88
N VAL A 103 10.02 -5.45 -4.73
CA VAL A 103 8.88 -5.52 -3.81
C VAL A 103 7.56 -5.18 -4.52
N ALA A 104 7.55 -4.16 -5.38
CA ALA A 104 6.35 -3.80 -6.12
C ALA A 104 5.89 -4.94 -7.04
N ALA A 105 6.83 -5.66 -7.67
CA ALA A 105 6.51 -6.82 -8.50
C ALA A 105 5.89 -7.96 -7.68
N VAL A 106 6.41 -8.22 -6.48
CA VAL A 106 5.82 -9.22 -5.57
C VAL A 106 4.39 -8.84 -5.19
N LEU A 107 4.18 -7.59 -4.80
CA LEU A 107 2.86 -7.09 -4.40
C LEU A 107 1.85 -7.14 -5.56
N LEU A 108 2.24 -6.72 -6.75
CA LEU A 108 1.35 -6.70 -7.91
C LEU A 108 1.05 -8.11 -8.43
N SER A 109 2.01 -9.01 -8.40
CA SER A 109 1.77 -10.42 -8.73
C SER A 109 0.76 -11.04 -7.76
N HIS A 110 0.96 -10.83 -6.46
CA HIS A 110 0.01 -11.28 -5.45
C HIS A 110 -1.38 -10.67 -5.63
N ALA A 111 -1.44 -9.37 -5.92
CA ALA A 111 -2.70 -8.68 -6.18
C ALA A 111 -3.46 -9.28 -7.37
N ALA A 112 -2.75 -9.66 -8.43
CA ALA A 112 -3.34 -10.32 -9.59
C ALA A 112 -3.84 -11.74 -9.27
N ASP A 113 -3.05 -12.51 -8.52
CA ASP A 113 -3.39 -13.89 -8.15
C ASP A 113 -4.60 -13.97 -7.21
N GLU A 114 -4.81 -12.96 -6.37
CA GLU A 114 -5.87 -12.90 -5.37
C GLU A 114 -7.07 -12.01 -5.76
N ASP A 115 -7.12 -11.54 -6.99
CA ASP A 115 -8.17 -10.64 -7.49
C ASP A 115 -8.35 -9.37 -6.62
N VAL A 116 -7.25 -8.77 -6.19
CA VAL A 116 -7.27 -7.49 -5.47
C VAL A 116 -7.72 -6.39 -6.42
N ASP A 117 -8.64 -5.56 -5.98
CA ASP A 117 -9.21 -4.46 -6.78
C ASP A 117 -8.88 -3.06 -6.25
N PHE A 118 -8.24 -2.98 -5.08
CA PHE A 118 -7.78 -1.73 -4.50
C PHE A 118 -6.57 -1.96 -3.59
N ILE A 119 -5.56 -1.11 -3.70
CA ILE A 119 -4.34 -1.19 -2.91
C ILE A 119 -4.23 0.05 -2.01
N VAL A 120 -3.80 -0.16 -0.76
CA VAL A 120 -3.47 0.90 0.20
C VAL A 120 -1.99 0.76 0.56
N MET A 121 -1.22 1.82 0.38
CA MET A 121 0.21 1.81 0.72
C MET A 121 0.71 3.18 1.15
N GLY A 122 1.79 3.20 1.92
CA GLY A 122 2.57 4.40 2.15
C GLY A 122 3.37 4.79 0.90
N GLY A 123 3.46 6.06 0.63
CA GLY A 123 4.31 6.59 -0.43
C GLY A 123 5.60 7.16 0.13
N TYR A 124 6.74 6.81 -0.46
CA TYR A 124 8.05 7.38 -0.13
C TYR A 124 8.49 7.23 1.33
N GLY A 125 8.07 6.17 2.02
CA GLY A 125 8.24 5.98 3.47
C GLY A 125 9.68 5.94 3.96
N HIS A 126 10.62 5.46 3.16
CA HIS A 126 12.03 5.30 3.52
C HIS A 126 12.98 6.36 2.97
N SER A 127 12.49 7.36 2.24
CA SER A 127 13.33 8.28 1.46
C SER A 127 13.65 9.61 2.14
N ARG A 128 13.20 9.85 3.36
CA ARG A 128 13.35 11.15 4.05
C ARG A 128 14.80 11.61 4.29
N LEU A 129 15.75 10.69 4.23
CA LEU A 129 17.17 11.00 4.46
C LEU A 129 18.00 11.12 3.18
N ARG A 130 17.38 10.94 2.02
CA ARG A 130 18.08 11.03 0.74
C ARG A 130 17.23 11.81 -0.24
N GLU A 131 17.48 13.07 -0.31
CA GLU A 131 16.81 14.05 -1.20
C GLU A 131 16.79 13.68 -2.70
N PHE A 132 17.38 12.55 -3.08
CA PHE A 132 17.56 12.14 -4.48
C PHE A 132 17.18 10.71 -4.81
N VAL A 133 16.72 9.92 -3.85
CA VAL A 133 16.27 8.55 -4.13
C VAL A 133 14.77 8.48 -3.87
N LEU A 134 14.00 8.74 -4.90
CA LEU A 134 12.59 8.41 -4.95
C LEU A 134 12.43 6.95 -4.56
N GLY A 135 11.60 6.64 -3.56
CA GLY A 135 11.42 5.29 -3.04
C GLY A 135 11.17 4.31 -4.19
N GLY A 136 12.09 3.37 -4.38
CA GLY A 136 12.06 2.45 -5.52
C GLY A 136 10.73 1.72 -5.64
N VAL A 137 10.15 1.30 -4.51
CA VAL A 137 8.85 0.61 -4.48
C VAL A 137 7.72 1.52 -4.95
N THR A 138 7.68 2.77 -4.49
CA THR A 138 6.63 3.73 -4.91
C THR A 138 6.70 3.99 -6.40
N ARG A 139 7.88 4.26 -6.93
CA ARG A 139 8.08 4.52 -8.35
C ARG A 139 7.75 3.30 -9.21
N SER A 140 8.19 2.13 -8.79
CA SER A 140 7.89 0.88 -9.49
C SER A 140 6.39 0.61 -9.50
N MET A 141 5.72 0.80 -8.35
CA MET A 141 4.27 0.68 -8.24
C MET A 141 3.55 1.62 -9.21
N LEU A 142 3.90 2.89 -9.23
CA LEU A 142 3.27 3.90 -10.10
C LEU A 142 3.41 3.58 -11.59
N ARG A 143 4.50 2.94 -11.97
CA ARG A 143 4.74 2.58 -13.38
C ARG A 143 4.01 1.33 -13.84
N THR A 144 3.73 0.42 -12.92
CA THR A 144 3.26 -0.94 -13.26
C THR A 144 1.93 -1.30 -12.62
N MET A 145 1.32 -0.40 -11.85
CA MET A 145 0.03 -0.63 -11.20
C MET A 145 -1.08 -0.95 -12.20
N THR A 146 -1.91 -1.90 -11.82
CA THR A 146 -3.05 -2.37 -12.64
C THR A 146 -4.41 -2.10 -11.98
N VAL A 147 -4.40 -1.74 -10.70
CA VAL A 147 -5.59 -1.40 -9.92
C VAL A 147 -5.37 -0.06 -9.22
N PRO A 148 -6.43 0.64 -8.78
CA PRO A 148 -6.28 1.89 -8.04
C PRO A 148 -5.49 1.72 -6.76
N VAL A 149 -4.67 2.72 -6.45
CA VAL A 149 -3.80 2.73 -5.27
C VAL A 149 -4.06 4.00 -4.46
N LEU A 150 -4.39 3.85 -3.19
CA LEU A 150 -4.40 4.94 -2.22
C LEU A 150 -3.02 5.02 -1.59
N MET A 151 -2.42 6.19 -1.67
CA MET A 151 -1.13 6.48 -1.05
C MET A 151 -1.26 7.64 -0.06
N SER A 152 -0.52 7.53 1.05
CA SER A 152 -0.29 8.62 1.99
C SER A 152 1.20 8.73 2.32
N HIS A 153 1.60 9.92 2.72
CA HIS A 153 2.98 10.17 3.13
C HIS A 153 3.08 10.68 4.57
#